data_8d3d1fd46d43dea7a9fee6a61d8d9ac7
#
_entry.id   8d3d1fd46d43dea7a9fee6a61d8d9ac7
#
_cell.length_a   1.000
_cell.length_b   1.000
_cell.length_c   1.000
_cell.angle_alpha   90.00
_cell.angle_beta   90.00
_cell.angle_gamma   90.00
#
_symmetry.space_group_name_H-M   'P 1'
#
loop_
_entity.id
_entity.type
_entity.pdbx_description
1 polymer ?
#
loop_
_entity_poly.entity_id
_entity_poly.type
_entity_poly.pdbx_seq_one_letter_code
_entity_poly.pdbx_strand_id
1 'polypeptide(L)'
;MIRKIYTTFVSFAFVVLTLSSCSDWLDLYPSDEIKEEYLFSSGDGFRTATNGIYRKMATFNLYGSNLTWGIMDAWAQSYYIDQAPSIGGGTAMRNMAALQFKNTELVPVTDAMWNAAWNVVANCNELAQQAAKADPNLFSGLDGERQMILGEAIGLRAFIQFDLLRIYAPSPSSVGFGKDDRTFIPYVNVYPQGRRIIFFTILQLVFYFYIIDY
;
A
#
# COMPACT_ATOMS: atom_id res chain seq x y z
N MET A 1 -4.71 -59.01 -32.35
CA MET A 1 -5.23 -58.37 -31.13
C MET A 1 -4.10 -57.66 -30.35
N ILE A 2 -3.02 -58.32 -30.03
CA ILE A 2 -1.86 -57.78 -29.27
C ILE A 2 -1.25 -56.50 -29.87
N ARG A 3 -1.09 -56.43 -31.19
CA ARG A 3 -0.51 -55.28 -31.89
C ARG A 3 -1.35 -53.99 -31.73
N LYS A 4 -2.67 -54.09 -31.67
CA LYS A 4 -3.56 -52.94 -31.44
C LYS A 4 -3.46 -52.44 -29.97
N ILE A 5 -3.32 -53.34 -29.04
CA ILE A 5 -3.15 -53.02 -27.62
C ILE A 5 -1.82 -52.30 -27.41
N TYR A 6 -0.76 -52.72 -28.05
CA TYR A 6 0.56 -52.10 -27.97
C TYR A 6 0.57 -50.68 -28.55
N THR A 7 -0.07 -50.47 -29.72
CA THR A 7 -0.18 -49.12 -30.31
C THR A 7 -1.00 -48.18 -29.46
N THR A 8 -2.10 -48.65 -28.85
CA THR A 8 -2.92 -47.84 -27.94
C THR A 8 -2.14 -47.45 -26.68
N PHE A 9 -1.37 -48.38 -26.12
CA PHE A 9 -0.56 -48.14 -24.93
C PHE A 9 0.59 -47.13 -25.19
N VAL A 10 1.27 -47.27 -26.35
CA VAL A 10 2.32 -46.31 -26.77
C VAL A 10 1.76 -44.93 -27.03
N SER A 11 0.59 -44.82 -27.68
CA SER A 11 -0.08 -43.54 -27.90
C SER A 11 -0.51 -42.87 -26.57
N PHE A 12 -1.01 -43.67 -25.63
CA PHE A 12 -1.39 -43.14 -24.31
C PHE A 12 -0.18 -42.67 -23.50
N ALA A 13 0.92 -43.43 -23.51
CA ALA A 13 2.18 -43.03 -22.85
C ALA A 13 2.77 -41.76 -23.45
N PHE A 14 2.68 -41.60 -24.80
CA PHE A 14 3.14 -40.37 -25.47
C PHE A 14 2.30 -39.13 -25.08
N VAL A 15 0.98 -39.28 -24.97
CA VAL A 15 0.09 -38.19 -24.50
C VAL A 15 0.37 -37.82 -23.05
N VAL A 16 0.65 -38.78 -22.16
CA VAL A 16 0.98 -38.50 -20.76
C VAL A 16 2.33 -37.76 -20.64
N LEU A 17 3.32 -38.09 -21.48
CA LEU A 17 4.62 -37.44 -21.51
C LEU A 17 4.55 -35.99 -22.04
N THR A 18 3.60 -35.66 -22.91
CA THR A 18 3.41 -34.30 -23.40
C THR A 18 2.66 -33.39 -22.43
N LEU A 19 1.99 -33.94 -21.41
CA LEU A 19 1.28 -33.19 -20.37
C LEU A 19 2.18 -32.77 -19.20
N SER A 20 3.42 -33.27 -19.13
CA SER A 20 4.44 -32.70 -18.20
C SER A 20 5.03 -31.42 -18.79
N SER A 21 4.16 -30.42 -19.01
CA SER A 21 4.53 -29.08 -19.40
C SER A 21 5.30 -28.43 -18.25
N CYS A 22 6.44 -27.84 -18.56
CA CYS A 22 7.29 -27.12 -17.61
C CYS A 22 6.46 -26.08 -16.86
N SER A 23 6.32 -26.21 -15.55
CA SER A 23 5.68 -25.24 -14.67
C SER A 23 6.39 -23.86 -14.74
N ASP A 24 7.68 -23.86 -15.04
CA ASP A 24 8.53 -22.67 -15.06
C ASP A 24 8.26 -21.71 -16.25
N TRP A 25 7.57 -22.18 -17.31
CA TRP A 25 7.22 -21.29 -18.44
C TRP A 25 6.15 -20.24 -18.05
N LEU A 26 5.28 -20.58 -17.08
CA LEU A 26 4.19 -19.68 -16.65
C LEU A 26 4.60 -18.73 -15.53
N ASP A 27 5.78 -18.89 -14.97
CA ASP A 27 6.38 -17.97 -14.00
C ASP A 27 7.06 -16.78 -14.72
N LEU A 28 6.29 -16.09 -15.56
CA LEU A 28 6.70 -14.80 -16.14
C LEU A 28 6.54 -13.72 -15.08
N TYR A 29 7.61 -13.43 -14.37
CA TYR A 29 7.70 -12.22 -13.56
C TYR A 29 8.06 -11.06 -14.49
N PRO A 30 7.42 -9.87 -14.32
CA PRO A 30 7.88 -8.66 -14.98
C PRO A 30 9.37 -8.47 -14.69
N SER A 31 10.16 -8.11 -15.70
CA SER A 31 11.63 -8.02 -15.60
C SER A 31 12.10 -6.92 -14.63
N ASP A 32 11.19 -6.08 -14.17
CA ASP A 32 11.37 -4.95 -13.26
C ASP A 32 10.88 -5.23 -11.83
N GLU A 33 10.32 -6.42 -11.55
CA GLU A 33 9.96 -6.84 -10.20
C GLU A 33 11.07 -7.70 -9.57
N ILE A 34 11.60 -7.24 -8.44
CA ILE A 34 12.54 -8.01 -7.62
C ILE A 34 11.70 -8.99 -6.78
N LYS A 35 11.98 -10.29 -6.91
CA LYS A 35 11.35 -11.28 -6.03
C LYS A 35 11.67 -10.96 -4.57
N GLU A 36 10.66 -11.05 -3.71
CA GLU A 36 10.78 -10.80 -2.26
C GLU A 36 11.95 -11.56 -1.63
N GLU A 37 12.13 -12.84 -2.00
CA GLU A 37 13.22 -13.68 -1.51
C GLU A 37 14.61 -13.10 -1.81
N TYR A 38 14.80 -12.48 -2.99
CA TYR A 38 16.07 -11.84 -3.35
C TYR A 38 16.24 -10.49 -2.66
N LEU A 39 15.16 -9.72 -2.54
CA LEU A 39 15.21 -8.40 -1.88
C LEU A 39 15.67 -8.53 -0.43
N PHE A 40 15.13 -9.49 0.31
CA PHE A 40 15.45 -9.68 1.73
C PHE A 40 16.58 -10.70 1.99
N SER A 41 17.37 -11.06 0.99
CA SER A 41 18.51 -11.94 1.14
C SER A 41 19.81 -11.26 1.61
N SER A 42 19.84 -9.93 1.68
CA SER A 42 21.02 -9.15 2.05
C SER A 42 20.67 -7.86 2.78
N GLY A 43 21.59 -7.31 3.57
CA GLY A 43 21.41 -6.02 4.23
C GLY A 43 21.14 -4.87 3.24
N ASP A 44 21.79 -4.89 2.06
CA ASP A 44 21.56 -3.91 1.00
C ASP A 44 20.12 -4.00 0.44
N GLY A 45 19.55 -5.19 0.39
CA GLY A 45 18.16 -5.37 0.01
C GLY A 45 17.20 -4.75 1.02
N PHE A 46 17.45 -4.90 2.31
CA PHE A 46 16.67 -4.23 3.36
C PHE A 46 16.77 -2.69 3.26
N ARG A 47 17.98 -2.14 3.01
CA ARG A 47 18.14 -0.70 2.76
C ARG A 47 17.39 -0.24 1.53
N THR A 48 17.41 -1.04 0.47
CA THR A 48 16.68 -0.76 -0.78
C THR A 48 15.18 -0.73 -0.52
N ALA A 49 14.63 -1.68 0.24
CA ALA A 49 13.22 -1.70 0.64
C ALA A 49 12.86 -0.46 1.48
N THR A 50 13.69 -0.09 2.45
CA THR A 50 13.51 1.13 3.27
C THR A 50 13.47 2.38 2.39
N ASN A 51 14.43 2.53 1.48
CA ASN A 51 14.47 3.64 0.52
C ASN A 51 13.25 3.65 -0.41
N GLY A 52 12.75 2.47 -0.78
CA GLY A 52 11.51 2.32 -1.56
C GLY A 52 10.30 2.90 -0.84
N ILE A 53 10.18 2.69 0.47
CA ILE A 53 9.13 3.28 1.31
C ILE A 53 9.22 4.82 1.29
N TYR A 54 10.40 5.39 1.53
CA TYR A 54 10.60 6.85 1.48
C TYR A 54 10.28 7.43 0.10
N ARG A 55 10.70 6.76 -0.96
CA ARG A 55 10.37 7.19 -2.34
C ARG A 55 8.86 7.18 -2.57
N LYS A 56 8.14 6.19 -2.05
CA LYS A 56 6.68 6.14 -2.13
C LYS A 56 6.04 7.28 -1.34
N MET A 57 6.53 7.55 -0.14
CA MET A 57 6.06 8.68 0.68
C MET A 57 6.32 10.03 -0.01
N ALA A 58 7.42 10.18 -0.73
CA ALA A 58 7.76 11.40 -1.47
C ALA A 58 6.95 11.62 -2.75
N THR A 59 6.00 10.74 -3.10
CA THR A 59 5.15 10.93 -4.28
C THR A 59 4.14 12.05 -4.09
N PHE A 60 3.62 12.58 -5.22
CA PHE A 60 2.64 13.67 -5.25
C PHE A 60 1.41 13.39 -4.37
N ASN A 61 0.93 12.16 -4.35
CA ASN A 61 -0.27 11.78 -3.58
C ASN A 61 -0.07 11.78 -2.07
N LEU A 62 1.18 11.82 -1.60
CA LEU A 62 1.53 11.85 -0.18
C LEU A 62 2.33 13.13 0.14
N TYR A 63 3.52 12.99 0.71
CA TYR A 63 4.30 14.14 1.22
C TYR A 63 5.01 14.95 0.12
N GLY A 64 5.03 14.45 -1.13
CA GLY A 64 5.51 15.25 -2.26
C GLY A 64 4.59 16.43 -2.61
N SER A 65 3.31 16.37 -2.21
CA SER A 65 2.36 17.47 -2.37
C SER A 65 1.16 17.37 -1.42
N ASN A 66 0.29 16.36 -1.59
CA ASN A 66 -1.06 16.38 -1.02
C ASN A 66 -1.11 16.41 0.50
N LEU A 67 -0.18 15.72 1.18
CA LEU A 67 -0.11 15.70 2.66
C LEU A 67 0.73 16.86 3.25
N THR A 68 1.22 17.76 2.42
CA THR A 68 2.02 18.92 2.83
C THR A 68 1.37 20.19 2.31
N TRP A 69 1.95 20.80 1.29
CA TRP A 69 1.54 22.09 0.73
C TRP A 69 0.38 22.00 -0.28
N GLY A 70 -0.14 20.81 -0.60
CA GLY A 70 -1.23 20.60 -1.56
C GLY A 70 -2.61 20.63 -0.90
N ILE A 71 -3.30 19.47 -0.93
CA ILE A 71 -4.70 19.31 -0.45
C ILE A 71 -4.84 19.66 1.04
N MET A 72 -3.84 19.31 1.88
CA MET A 72 -3.92 19.57 3.31
C MET A 72 -3.86 21.08 3.61
N ASP A 73 -2.97 21.83 2.96
CA ASP A 73 -2.89 23.27 3.14
C ASP A 73 -4.08 24.00 2.52
N ALA A 74 -4.64 23.48 1.43
CA ALA A 74 -5.90 23.97 0.87
C ALA A 74 -7.05 23.77 1.87
N TRP A 75 -7.12 22.59 2.51
CA TRP A 75 -8.11 22.31 3.56
C TRP A 75 -7.92 23.21 4.79
N ALA A 76 -6.68 23.41 5.20
CA ALA A 76 -6.35 24.34 6.29
C ALA A 76 -6.58 25.82 5.93
N GLN A 77 -7.01 26.12 4.68
CA GLN A 77 -7.21 27.48 4.17
C GLN A 77 -5.94 28.36 4.25
N SER A 78 -4.78 27.72 4.13
CA SER A 78 -3.47 28.38 4.12
C SER A 78 -3.24 29.23 2.86
N TYR A 79 -4.06 29.03 1.81
CA TYR A 79 -3.97 29.74 0.55
C TYR A 79 -5.20 30.59 0.28
N TYR A 80 -4.97 31.79 -0.28
CA TYR A 80 -6.03 32.59 -0.84
C TYR A 80 -6.35 32.14 -2.26
N ILE A 81 -7.36 31.30 -2.43
CA ILE A 81 -7.63 30.56 -3.68
C ILE A 81 -8.55 31.34 -4.62
N ASP A 82 -9.21 32.39 -4.15
CA ASP A 82 -10.31 33.10 -4.84
C ASP A 82 -9.90 33.77 -6.16
N GLN A 83 -8.62 34.04 -6.36
CA GLN A 83 -8.15 34.82 -7.52
C GLN A 83 -7.10 34.13 -8.40
N ALA A 84 -6.76 32.89 -8.13
CA ALA A 84 -5.75 32.18 -8.91
C ALA A 84 -6.42 31.10 -9.80
N PRO A 85 -6.68 31.40 -11.08
CA PRO A 85 -7.29 30.43 -11.99
C PRO A 85 -6.38 29.25 -12.33
N SER A 86 -5.13 29.25 -11.87
CA SER A 86 -4.10 28.30 -12.29
C SER A 86 -3.19 27.79 -11.16
N ILE A 87 -3.65 27.71 -9.92
CA ILE A 87 -2.89 27.00 -8.90
C ILE A 87 -2.91 25.52 -9.25
N GLY A 88 -1.74 24.90 -9.31
CA GLY A 88 -1.48 23.54 -9.78
C GLY A 88 -2.11 22.37 -9.02
N GLY A 89 -3.30 22.54 -8.50
CA GLY A 89 -4.12 21.51 -7.89
C GLY A 89 -5.52 21.41 -8.54
N GLY A 90 -5.79 22.23 -9.53
CA GLY A 90 -7.05 22.20 -10.27
C GLY A 90 -8.29 22.39 -9.40
N THR A 91 -9.39 21.80 -9.83
CA THR A 91 -10.70 21.92 -9.21
C THR A 91 -10.76 21.25 -7.83
N ALA A 92 -10.06 20.14 -7.64
CA ALA A 92 -10.02 19.43 -6.35
C ALA A 92 -9.45 20.30 -5.23
N MET A 93 -8.35 21.02 -5.47
CA MET A 93 -7.76 21.91 -4.48
C MET A 93 -8.69 23.07 -4.11
N ARG A 94 -9.40 23.65 -5.10
CA ARG A 94 -10.40 24.70 -4.83
C ARG A 94 -11.56 24.18 -4.00
N ASN A 95 -12.09 23.01 -4.35
CA ASN A 95 -13.21 22.41 -3.63
C ASN A 95 -12.82 22.07 -2.19
N MET A 96 -11.59 21.63 -1.97
CA MET A 96 -11.07 21.38 -0.63
C MET A 96 -10.96 22.68 0.18
N ALA A 97 -10.40 23.74 -0.41
CA ALA A 97 -10.32 25.05 0.24
C ALA A 97 -11.69 25.69 0.50
N ALA A 98 -12.65 25.45 -0.39
CA ALA A 98 -14.04 25.88 -0.20
C ALA A 98 -14.84 24.98 0.75
N LEU A 99 -14.18 23.95 1.37
CA LEU A 99 -14.80 22.95 2.26
C LEU A 99 -15.96 22.21 1.62
N GLN A 100 -15.90 22.03 0.30
CA GLN A 100 -16.94 21.31 -0.48
C GLN A 100 -16.66 19.81 -0.54
N PHE A 101 -16.60 19.17 0.61
CA PHE A 101 -16.19 17.77 0.76
C PHE A 101 -17.04 16.76 -0.01
N LYS A 102 -18.29 17.09 -0.35
CA LYS A 102 -19.19 16.23 -1.15
C LYS A 102 -18.98 16.36 -2.66
N ASN A 103 -18.02 17.17 -3.11
CA ASN A 103 -17.78 17.36 -4.53
C ASN A 103 -17.09 16.12 -5.13
N THR A 104 -17.68 15.59 -6.21
CA THR A 104 -17.21 14.37 -6.87
C THR A 104 -15.77 14.46 -7.42
N GLU A 105 -15.29 15.68 -7.68
CA GLU A 105 -13.91 15.89 -8.16
C GLU A 105 -12.85 15.70 -7.07
N LEU A 106 -13.23 15.68 -5.79
CA LEU A 106 -12.34 15.34 -4.69
C LEU A 106 -12.09 13.83 -4.58
N VAL A 107 -13.06 13.02 -4.99
CA VAL A 107 -13.00 11.56 -4.82
C VAL A 107 -11.74 10.93 -5.43
N PRO A 108 -11.36 11.21 -6.69
CA PRO A 108 -10.14 10.61 -7.27
C PRO A 108 -8.86 10.99 -6.51
N VAL A 109 -8.79 12.21 -5.98
CA VAL A 109 -7.61 12.70 -5.24
C VAL A 109 -7.53 12.05 -3.86
N THR A 110 -8.64 12.04 -3.13
CA THR A 110 -8.70 11.41 -1.80
C THR A 110 -8.49 9.91 -1.86
N ASP A 111 -9.03 9.23 -2.87
CA ASP A 111 -8.79 7.81 -3.12
C ASP A 111 -7.33 7.52 -3.47
N ALA A 112 -6.70 8.37 -4.28
CA ALA A 112 -5.29 8.22 -4.60
C ALA A 112 -4.39 8.40 -3.36
N MET A 113 -4.72 9.37 -2.48
CA MET A 113 -4.04 9.57 -1.19
C MET A 113 -4.22 8.35 -0.28
N TRP A 114 -5.46 7.87 -0.13
CA TRP A 114 -5.80 6.70 0.66
C TRP A 114 -5.04 5.46 0.21
N ASN A 115 -5.11 5.12 -1.08
CA ASN A 115 -4.46 3.95 -1.65
C ASN A 115 -2.92 4.04 -1.53
N ALA A 116 -2.35 5.22 -1.77
CA ALA A 116 -0.92 5.44 -1.61
C ALA A 116 -0.47 5.27 -0.15
N ALA A 117 -1.22 5.79 0.81
CA ALA A 117 -0.92 5.67 2.24
C ALA A 117 -0.99 4.21 2.71
N TRP A 118 -2.03 3.47 2.34
CA TRP A 118 -2.13 2.04 2.67
C TRP A 118 -1.07 1.18 2.01
N ASN A 119 -0.63 1.55 0.81
CA ASN A 119 0.52 0.90 0.18
C ASN A 119 1.81 1.11 1.00
N VAL A 120 2.04 2.32 1.55
CA VAL A 120 3.15 2.57 2.47
C VAL A 120 3.02 1.71 3.73
N VAL A 121 1.84 1.65 4.35
CA VAL A 121 1.59 0.79 5.53
C VAL A 121 1.93 -0.67 5.24
N ALA A 122 1.50 -1.19 4.08
CA ALA A 122 1.78 -2.57 3.68
C ALA A 122 3.28 -2.83 3.54
N ASN A 123 4.02 -1.94 2.86
CA ASN A 123 5.47 -2.06 2.72
C ASN A 123 6.22 -1.93 4.06
N CYS A 124 5.77 -1.06 4.96
CA CYS A 124 6.32 -0.96 6.31
C CYS A 124 6.10 -2.26 7.11
N ASN A 125 4.92 -2.87 7.00
CA ASN A 125 4.62 -4.13 7.66
C ASN A 125 5.49 -5.26 7.12
N GLU A 126 5.65 -5.35 5.80
CA GLU A 126 6.51 -6.34 5.15
C GLU A 126 7.96 -6.18 5.64
N LEU A 127 8.51 -4.97 5.50
CA LEU A 127 9.88 -4.66 5.95
C LEU A 127 10.08 -5.01 7.42
N ALA A 128 9.13 -4.64 8.30
CA ALA A 128 9.22 -4.94 9.72
C ALA A 128 9.18 -6.45 10.00
N GLN A 129 8.33 -7.20 9.32
CA GLN A 129 8.25 -8.66 9.48
C GLN A 129 9.50 -9.38 9.00
N GLN A 130 10.06 -8.96 7.87
CA GLN A 130 11.28 -9.51 7.32
C GLN A 130 12.50 -9.15 8.19
N ALA A 131 12.62 -7.89 8.61
CA ALA A 131 13.70 -7.45 9.50
C ALA A 131 13.67 -8.15 10.87
N ALA A 132 12.49 -8.42 11.41
CA ALA A 132 12.36 -9.14 12.68
C ALA A 132 12.88 -10.59 12.62
N LYS A 133 12.79 -11.24 11.47
CA LYS A 133 13.20 -12.64 11.23
C LYS A 133 14.61 -12.77 10.67
N ALA A 134 15.15 -11.68 10.10
CA ALA A 134 16.43 -11.72 9.39
C ALA A 134 17.60 -12.10 10.29
N ASP A 135 18.53 -12.86 9.73
CA ASP A 135 19.80 -13.16 10.39
C ASP A 135 20.58 -11.84 10.58
N PRO A 136 21.00 -11.50 11.82
CA PRO A 136 21.83 -10.32 12.07
C PRO A 136 23.10 -10.26 11.21
N ASN A 137 23.67 -11.40 10.81
CA ASN A 137 24.88 -11.48 9.99
C ASN A 137 24.69 -10.95 8.55
N LEU A 138 23.46 -10.77 8.09
CA LEU A 138 23.18 -10.12 6.81
C LEU A 138 23.52 -8.62 6.83
N PHE A 139 23.63 -8.02 8.02
CA PHE A 139 23.82 -6.58 8.23
C PHE A 139 25.26 -6.31 8.69
N SER A 140 26.20 -6.29 7.75
CA SER A 140 27.63 -6.14 8.03
C SER A 140 28.12 -4.69 8.11
N GLY A 141 27.23 -3.71 7.87
CA GLY A 141 27.62 -2.32 7.70
C GLY A 141 27.75 -1.52 9.01
N LEU A 142 26.78 -1.63 9.88
CA LEU A 142 26.67 -0.86 11.12
C LEU A 142 26.14 -1.74 12.26
N ASP A 143 26.73 -1.59 13.44
CA ASP A 143 26.18 -2.24 14.64
C ASP A 143 24.74 -1.80 14.88
N GLY A 144 23.83 -2.76 14.99
CA GLY A 144 22.43 -2.49 15.24
C GLY A 144 21.61 -2.07 14.01
N GLU A 145 22.15 -2.15 12.79
CA GLU A 145 21.45 -1.73 11.58
C GLU A 145 20.11 -2.43 11.39
N ARG A 146 20.02 -3.74 11.65
CA ARG A 146 18.76 -4.48 11.60
C ARG A 146 17.68 -3.86 12.52
N GLN A 147 18.09 -3.50 13.75
CA GLN A 147 17.19 -2.86 14.72
C GLN A 147 16.79 -1.46 14.28
N MET A 148 17.69 -0.71 13.65
CA MET A 148 17.38 0.60 13.07
C MET A 148 16.33 0.48 11.98
N ILE A 149 16.51 -0.43 11.01
CA ILE A 149 15.55 -0.66 9.92
C ILE A 149 14.20 -1.12 10.47
N LEU A 150 14.18 -2.01 11.46
CA LEU A 150 12.97 -2.44 12.12
C LEU A 150 12.25 -1.27 12.81
N GLY A 151 12.99 -0.46 13.57
CA GLY A 151 12.46 0.71 14.26
C GLY A 151 11.92 1.76 13.30
N GLU A 152 12.62 1.98 12.19
CA GLU A 152 12.24 2.91 11.13
C GLU A 152 10.95 2.45 10.42
N ALA A 153 10.84 1.17 10.07
CA ALA A 153 9.61 0.61 9.48
C ALA A 153 8.39 0.76 10.41
N ILE A 154 8.56 0.51 11.71
CA ILE A 154 7.51 0.68 12.71
C ILE A 154 7.14 2.16 12.87
N GLY A 155 8.12 3.05 12.92
CA GLY A 155 7.92 4.49 13.04
C GLY A 155 7.19 5.08 11.84
N LEU A 156 7.63 4.75 10.63
CA LEU A 156 6.97 5.19 9.38
C LEU A 156 5.53 4.67 9.28
N ARG A 157 5.31 3.42 9.65
CA ARG A 157 3.94 2.85 9.72
C ARG A 157 3.04 3.65 10.67
N ALA A 158 3.52 3.93 11.86
CA ALA A 158 2.76 4.68 12.86
C ALA A 158 2.45 6.10 12.35
N PHE A 159 3.43 6.75 11.73
CA PHE A 159 3.32 8.09 11.18
C PHE A 159 2.25 8.16 10.09
N ILE A 160 2.29 7.27 9.09
CA ILE A 160 1.30 7.30 7.99
C ILE A 160 -0.10 6.84 8.45
N GLN A 161 -0.22 5.92 9.40
CA GLN A 161 -1.51 5.53 9.96
C GLN A 161 -2.12 6.65 10.82
N PHE A 162 -1.31 7.47 11.48
CA PHE A 162 -1.78 8.68 12.15
C PHE A 162 -2.32 9.70 11.16
N ASP A 163 -1.68 9.88 10.00
CA ASP A 163 -2.19 10.75 8.95
C ASP A 163 -3.51 10.23 8.36
N LEU A 164 -3.63 8.93 8.12
CA LEU A 164 -4.90 8.32 7.74
C LEU A 164 -6.00 8.61 8.78
N LEU A 165 -5.69 8.47 10.07
CA LEU A 165 -6.64 8.75 11.14
C LEU A 165 -7.09 10.21 11.13
N ARG A 166 -6.16 11.17 11.10
CA ARG A 166 -6.50 12.60 11.19
C ARG A 166 -7.19 13.16 9.96
N ILE A 167 -7.05 12.49 8.78
CA ILE A 167 -7.65 12.95 7.52
C ILE A 167 -9.02 12.32 7.29
N TYR A 168 -9.17 11.02 7.58
CA TYR A 168 -10.36 10.24 7.21
C TYR A 168 -11.26 9.88 8.38
N ALA A 169 -10.85 10.12 9.63
CA ALA A 169 -11.70 9.91 10.79
C ALA A 169 -12.34 11.23 11.27
N PRO A 170 -13.50 11.17 11.94
CA PRO A 170 -14.08 12.34 12.57
C PRO A 170 -13.14 12.96 13.62
N SER A 171 -13.19 14.28 13.76
CA SER A 171 -12.47 14.96 14.83
C SER A 171 -12.95 14.49 16.22
N PRO A 172 -12.06 14.34 17.20
CA PRO A 172 -12.44 14.06 18.59
C PRO A 172 -13.43 15.07 19.19
N SER A 173 -13.48 16.29 18.66
CA SER A 173 -14.44 17.32 19.03
C SER A 173 -15.81 17.18 18.35
N SER A 174 -15.97 16.27 17.39
CA SER A 174 -17.25 16.09 16.71
C SER A 174 -18.30 15.47 17.63
N VAL A 175 -19.57 15.87 17.43
CA VAL A 175 -20.68 15.36 18.21
C VAL A 175 -20.82 13.84 17.99
N GLY A 176 -20.82 13.09 19.09
CA GLY A 176 -20.94 11.63 19.06
C GLY A 176 -19.61 10.88 18.99
N PHE A 177 -18.46 11.54 18.87
CA PHE A 177 -17.16 10.87 18.94
C PHE A 177 -16.99 10.10 20.26
N GLY A 178 -16.58 8.84 20.18
CA GLY A 178 -16.38 7.97 21.35
C GLY A 178 -17.66 7.49 22.05
N LYS A 179 -18.85 7.77 21.51
CA LYS A 179 -20.13 7.30 22.07
C LYS A 179 -20.53 5.90 21.60
N ASP A 180 -19.87 5.40 20.58
CA ASP A 180 -20.06 4.06 20.05
C ASP A 180 -18.70 3.39 19.82
N ASP A 181 -18.69 2.05 19.72
CA ASP A 181 -17.50 1.23 19.51
C ASP A 181 -17.00 1.25 18.05
N ARG A 182 -17.35 2.28 17.25
CA ARG A 182 -16.94 2.37 15.86
C ARG A 182 -15.44 2.59 15.74
N THR A 183 -14.78 1.73 14.99
CA THR A 183 -13.38 1.89 14.57
C THR A 183 -13.36 2.58 13.21
N PHE A 184 -12.90 3.82 13.15
CA PHE A 184 -12.89 4.61 11.92
C PHE A 184 -11.75 4.18 10.97
N ILE A 185 -10.56 3.99 11.52
CA ILE A 185 -9.39 3.54 10.76
C ILE A 185 -8.82 2.31 11.44
N PRO A 186 -8.69 1.17 10.75
CA PRO A 186 -8.10 -0.02 11.33
C PRO A 186 -6.60 0.21 11.57
N TYR A 187 -6.12 -0.17 12.75
CA TYR A 187 -4.68 -0.23 12.98
C TYR A 187 -4.11 -1.53 12.43
N VAL A 188 -3.37 -1.45 11.33
CA VAL A 188 -2.81 -2.60 10.63
C VAL A 188 -1.31 -2.69 10.90
N ASN A 189 -0.89 -3.77 11.55
CA ASN A 189 0.51 -4.00 11.96
C ASN A 189 1.11 -5.31 11.42
N VAL A 190 0.38 -5.99 10.54
CA VAL A 190 0.80 -7.26 9.93
C VAL A 190 0.65 -7.15 8.43
N TYR A 191 1.65 -7.65 7.69
CA TYR A 191 1.54 -7.83 6.25
C TYR A 191 0.69 -9.07 5.98
N PRO A 192 -0.43 -8.97 5.26
CA PRO A 192 -1.29 -10.11 5.01
C PRO A 192 -0.65 -11.06 4.00
N GLN A 193 -0.31 -12.25 4.42
CA GLN A 193 0.12 -13.33 3.52
C GLN A 193 -1.10 -13.92 2.81
N GLY A 194 -1.12 -13.85 1.48
CA GLY A 194 -2.17 -14.43 0.62
C GLY A 194 -3.35 -13.50 0.29
N ARG A 195 -4.34 -14.01 -0.45
CA ARG A 195 -5.49 -13.30 -1.07
C ARG A 195 -6.37 -12.43 -0.14
N ARG A 196 -6.04 -12.26 1.12
CA ARG A 196 -6.81 -11.44 2.08
C ARG A 196 -6.72 -9.93 1.80
N ILE A 197 -5.78 -9.47 0.98
CA ILE A 197 -5.65 -8.05 0.61
C ILE A 197 -6.90 -7.52 -0.10
N ILE A 198 -7.54 -8.33 -0.92
CA ILE A 198 -8.74 -7.93 -1.68
C ILE A 198 -9.96 -7.68 -0.75
N PHE A 199 -10.07 -8.44 0.34
CA PHE A 199 -11.18 -8.27 1.28
C PHE A 199 -11.08 -6.98 2.10
N PHE A 200 -9.86 -6.56 2.46
CA PHE A 200 -9.66 -5.30 3.19
C PHE A 200 -9.97 -4.08 2.31
N THR A 201 -9.56 -4.10 1.05
CA THR A 201 -9.84 -2.99 0.11
C THR A 201 -11.34 -2.83 -0.16
N ILE A 202 -12.08 -3.92 -0.30
CA ILE A 202 -13.55 -3.88 -0.54
C ILE A 202 -14.30 -3.44 0.71
N LEU A 203 -13.93 -3.91 1.90
CA LEU A 203 -14.57 -3.48 3.15
C LEU A 203 -14.30 -1.99 3.44
N GLN A 204 -13.10 -1.49 3.12
CA GLN A 204 -12.74 -0.08 3.29
C GLN A 204 -13.48 0.83 2.31
N LEU A 205 -13.72 0.41 1.06
CA LEU A 205 -14.56 1.13 0.12
C LEU A 205 -16.02 1.23 0.61
N VAL A 206 -16.56 0.16 1.20
CA VAL A 206 -17.92 0.17 1.78
C VAL A 206 -18.00 1.11 2.98
N PHE A 207 -16.96 1.18 3.83
CA PHE A 207 -16.91 2.14 4.93
C PHE A 207 -16.76 3.60 4.45
N TYR A 208 -16.01 3.84 3.37
CA TYR A 208 -15.84 5.17 2.77
C TYR A 208 -17.17 5.74 2.27
N PHE A 209 -18.00 4.94 1.59
CA PHE A 209 -19.36 5.37 1.17
C PHE A 209 -20.30 5.64 2.35
N TYR A 210 -20.14 4.94 3.47
CA TYR A 210 -20.99 5.12 4.65
C TYR A 210 -20.67 6.40 5.45
N ILE A 211 -19.45 6.90 5.39
CA ILE A 211 -19.01 8.14 6.09
C ILE A 211 -19.43 9.41 5.31
N ILE A 212 -19.64 9.31 3.98
CA ILE A 212 -20.02 10.45 3.14
C ILE A 212 -21.54 10.75 3.22
N ASP A 213 -22.35 9.79 3.66
CA ASP A 213 -23.82 9.93 3.75
C ASP A 213 -24.30 10.49 5.12
N TYR A 214 -23.41 10.90 5.99
CA TYR A 214 -23.67 11.62 7.24
C TYR A 214 -22.94 12.97 7.24
#